data_5ce368bf84a1e8da9d9514759c082464
#
_entry.id   5ce368bf84a1e8da9d9514759c082464
#
_cell.length_a   1.000
_cell.length_b   1.000
_cell.length_c   1.000
_cell.angle_alpha   90.00
_cell.angle_beta   90.00
_cell.angle_gamma   90.00
#
_symmetry.space_group_name_H-M   'P 1'
#
loop_
_entity.id
_entity.type
_entity.pdbx_description
1 polymer ?
#
loop_
_entity_poly.entity_id
_entity_poly.type
_entity_poly.pdbx_seq_one_letter_code
_entity_poly.pdbx_strand_id
1 'polypeptide(L)'
;MNNINESTVENFIEILKRHEKMTNVFNPWKDFDETYDLDNNAVKIRCQNLKNYLTSRKNVKYVLIAEAPGYQGCHFSGIPMTSERIFKKYNLHDMERSSCKDKLKEKRKAKTIQRDGFTEPTATIVWSFLNSSKKLKTTDFVLWNAFPFHPHKKDQLLSNRKPVQNELN
;
A
#
# COMPACT_ATOMS: atom_id res chain seq x y z
N MET A 1 20.40 -16.16 10.75
CA MET A 1 19.26 -15.53 10.04
C MET A 1 19.33 -14.04 10.30
N ASN A 2 19.56 -13.24 9.27
CA ASN A 2 19.62 -11.77 9.44
C ASN A 2 18.22 -11.25 9.74
N ASN A 3 18.01 -10.81 10.97
CA ASN A 3 16.79 -10.06 11.31
C ASN A 3 16.75 -8.80 10.43
N ILE A 4 15.63 -8.56 9.76
CA ILE A 4 15.35 -7.29 9.11
C ILE A 4 15.40 -6.24 10.25
N ASN A 5 16.48 -5.47 10.30
CA ASN A 5 16.62 -4.43 11.30
C ASN A 5 15.91 -3.15 10.84
N GLU A 6 15.57 -2.30 11.78
CA GLU A 6 14.84 -1.06 11.52
C GLU A 6 15.58 -0.12 10.56
N SER A 7 16.89 0.00 10.72
CA SER A 7 17.77 0.79 9.86
C SER A 7 17.74 0.32 8.39
N THR A 8 17.73 -0.99 8.16
CA THR A 8 17.59 -1.55 6.79
C THR A 8 16.26 -1.19 6.15
N VAL A 9 15.16 -1.23 6.93
CA VAL A 9 13.84 -0.85 6.44
C VAL A 9 13.77 0.65 6.13
N GLU A 10 14.33 1.49 6.99
CA GLU A 10 14.40 2.94 6.75
C GLU A 10 15.19 3.27 5.49
N ASN A 11 16.36 2.67 5.31
CA ASN A 11 17.15 2.84 4.10
C ASN A 11 16.39 2.39 2.84
N PHE A 12 15.65 1.28 2.93
CA PHE A 12 14.83 0.80 1.83
C PHE A 12 13.72 1.81 1.47
N ILE A 13 13.03 2.37 2.46
CA ILE A 13 12.00 3.40 2.23
C ILE A 13 12.62 4.65 1.60
N GLU A 14 13.82 5.07 2.04
CA GLU A 14 14.52 6.20 1.43
C GLU A 14 14.90 5.94 -0.04
N ILE A 15 15.27 4.71 -0.40
CA ILE A 15 15.50 4.32 -1.82
C ILE A 15 14.21 4.49 -2.62
N LEU A 16 13.06 4.02 -2.12
CA LEU A 16 11.76 4.19 -2.80
C LEU A 16 11.40 5.67 -2.99
N LYS A 17 11.65 6.51 -1.98
CA LYS A 17 11.38 7.95 -2.03
C LYS A 17 12.26 8.70 -3.02
N ARG A 18 13.53 8.29 -3.17
CA ARG A 18 14.49 8.94 -4.09
C ARG A 18 14.25 8.63 -5.56
N HIS A 19 13.43 7.62 -5.86
CA HIS A 19 13.17 7.27 -7.25
C HIS A 19 12.68 8.49 -8.04
N GLU A 20 13.15 8.63 -9.28
CA GLU A 20 12.76 9.72 -10.16
C GLU A 20 11.27 9.68 -10.48
N LYS A 21 10.70 10.87 -10.70
CA LYS A 21 9.27 10.98 -11.03
C LYS A 21 9.03 10.44 -12.45
N MET A 22 8.15 9.48 -12.57
CA MET A 22 7.71 8.92 -13.84
C MET A 22 6.34 9.48 -14.23
N THR A 23 6.11 9.68 -15.53
CA THR A 23 4.84 10.18 -16.06
C THR A 23 3.72 9.16 -15.83
N ASN A 24 2.60 9.60 -15.26
CA ASN A 24 1.45 8.75 -14.93
C ASN A 24 1.78 7.56 -14.02
N VAL A 25 2.73 7.77 -13.12
CA VAL A 25 3.07 6.84 -12.04
C VAL A 25 3.07 7.60 -10.73
N PHE A 26 2.38 7.09 -9.74
CA PHE A 26 2.31 7.64 -8.39
C PHE A 26 3.21 6.81 -7.46
N ASN A 27 4.11 7.47 -6.77
CA ASN A 27 4.94 6.85 -5.74
C ASN A 27 4.26 7.01 -4.38
N PRO A 28 3.71 5.96 -3.77
CA PRO A 28 2.98 6.06 -2.51
C PRO A 28 3.80 6.65 -1.35
N TRP A 29 5.11 6.52 -1.39
CA TRP A 29 6.01 6.96 -0.32
C TRP A 29 6.65 8.33 -0.55
N LYS A 30 6.33 8.98 -1.67
CA LYS A 30 6.88 10.28 -2.07
C LYS A 30 5.80 11.28 -2.48
N ASP A 31 4.84 10.83 -3.29
CA ASP A 31 3.87 11.71 -3.92
C ASP A 31 2.68 11.97 -3.01
N PHE A 32 2.17 13.20 -3.07
CA PHE A 32 0.97 13.64 -2.37
C PHE A 32 -0.20 13.75 -3.36
N ASP A 33 -1.34 13.18 -3.00
CA ASP A 33 -2.59 13.28 -3.75
C ASP A 33 -3.45 14.40 -3.15
N GLU A 34 -3.41 15.60 -3.75
CA GLU A 34 -4.14 16.79 -3.29
C GLU A 34 -5.66 16.57 -3.19
N THR A 35 -6.19 15.61 -3.94
CA THR A 35 -7.63 15.34 -4.02
C THR A 35 -8.08 14.35 -2.95
N TYR A 36 -7.30 13.30 -2.71
CA TYR A 36 -7.76 12.15 -1.94
C TYR A 36 -6.94 11.84 -0.69
N ASP A 37 -5.77 12.43 -0.52
CA ASP A 37 -5.02 12.31 0.73
C ASP A 37 -5.71 13.09 1.86
N LEU A 38 -5.59 12.59 3.08
CA LEU A 38 -6.23 13.16 4.27
C LEU A 38 -5.72 14.58 4.53
N ASP A 39 -4.41 14.72 4.57
CA ASP A 39 -3.67 15.96 4.78
C ASP A 39 -2.19 15.78 4.40
N ASN A 40 -1.38 16.78 4.67
CA ASN A 40 0.06 16.80 4.38
C ASN A 40 0.87 15.68 5.08
N ASN A 41 0.29 14.96 6.04
CA ASN A 41 0.93 13.82 6.70
C ASN A 41 0.72 12.51 5.95
N ALA A 42 -0.11 12.46 4.91
CA ALA A 42 -0.46 11.22 4.20
C ALA A 42 0.77 10.43 3.73
N VAL A 43 1.76 11.09 3.15
CA VAL A 43 3.03 10.46 2.73
C VAL A 43 3.77 9.88 3.93
N LYS A 44 3.86 10.62 5.04
CA LYS A 44 4.50 10.15 6.28
C LYS A 44 3.79 8.92 6.86
N ILE A 45 2.46 8.94 6.84
CA ILE A 45 1.63 7.79 7.26
C ILE A 45 1.95 6.56 6.41
N ARG A 46 1.99 6.68 5.09
CA ARG A 46 2.31 5.56 4.19
C ARG A 46 3.72 5.00 4.40
N CYS A 47 4.70 5.87 4.62
CA CYS A 47 6.05 5.45 4.98
C CYS A 47 6.06 4.71 6.33
N GLN A 48 5.37 5.23 7.34
CA GLN A 48 5.29 4.59 8.66
C GLN A 48 4.57 3.24 8.59
N ASN A 49 3.50 3.15 7.83
CA ASN A 49 2.79 1.89 7.58
C ASN A 49 3.72 0.83 6.98
N LEU A 50 4.50 1.20 5.93
CA LEU A 50 5.46 0.27 5.32
C LEU A 50 6.55 -0.14 6.32
N LYS A 51 7.05 0.81 7.12
CA LYS A 51 8.04 0.55 8.18
C LYS A 51 7.49 -0.46 9.19
N ASN A 52 6.33 -0.20 9.78
CA ASN A 52 5.70 -1.09 10.76
C ASN A 52 5.41 -2.46 10.16
N TYR A 53 4.92 -2.49 8.90
CA TYR A 53 4.65 -3.72 8.17
C TYR A 53 5.90 -4.58 8.01
N LEU A 54 7.01 -4.03 7.58
CA LEU A 54 8.25 -4.78 7.34
C LEU A 54 8.95 -5.17 8.65
N THR A 55 9.02 -4.28 9.63
CA THR A 55 9.68 -4.56 10.92
C THR A 55 8.95 -5.60 11.76
N SER A 56 7.63 -5.74 11.60
CA SER A 56 6.86 -6.81 12.26
C SER A 56 7.17 -8.22 11.73
N ARG A 57 7.88 -8.35 10.60
CA ARG A 57 8.14 -9.62 9.90
C ARG A 57 9.55 -10.12 10.11
N LYS A 58 9.81 -10.64 11.32
CA LYS A 58 11.15 -11.09 11.73
C LYS A 58 11.57 -12.44 11.13
N ASN A 59 10.62 -13.32 10.84
CA ASN A 59 10.88 -14.70 10.39
C ASN A 59 10.08 -15.00 9.11
N VAL A 60 10.33 -14.24 8.07
CA VAL A 60 9.65 -14.40 6.77
C VAL A 60 9.99 -15.77 6.17
N LYS A 61 8.97 -16.50 5.74
CA LYS A 61 9.09 -17.79 5.05
C LYS A 61 8.72 -17.69 3.57
N TYR A 62 7.84 -16.75 3.24
CA TYR A 62 7.28 -16.62 1.89
C TYR A 62 7.21 -15.17 1.46
N VAL A 63 7.47 -14.93 0.19
CA VAL A 63 7.24 -13.65 -0.47
C VAL A 63 6.19 -13.86 -1.54
N LEU A 64 5.08 -13.11 -1.48
CA LEU A 64 4.08 -13.07 -2.53
C LEU A 64 4.31 -11.81 -3.35
N ILE A 65 4.47 -12.00 -4.67
CA ILE A 65 4.75 -10.89 -5.60
C ILE A 65 3.57 -10.71 -6.54
N ALA A 66 3.01 -9.51 -6.59
CA ALA A 66 2.07 -9.07 -7.61
C ALA A 66 2.76 -8.17 -8.64
N GLU A 67 2.06 -7.78 -9.72
CA GLU A 67 2.63 -6.97 -10.80
C GLU A 67 2.92 -5.54 -10.34
N ALA A 68 1.91 -4.81 -9.93
CA ALA A 68 1.99 -3.41 -9.54
C ALA A 68 0.87 -3.03 -8.54
N PRO A 69 1.04 -1.95 -7.76
CA PRO A 69 0.01 -1.42 -6.89
C PRO A 69 -1.23 -0.92 -7.64
N GLY A 70 -2.40 -1.10 -7.03
CA GLY A 70 -3.63 -0.48 -7.46
C GLY A 70 -4.00 0.75 -6.62
N TYR A 71 -4.81 1.66 -7.19
CA TYR A 71 -5.25 2.87 -6.50
C TYR A 71 -6.06 2.61 -5.23
N GLN A 72 -6.75 1.47 -5.14
CA GLN A 72 -7.56 1.11 -3.96
C GLN A 72 -6.76 0.44 -2.84
N GLY A 73 -5.49 0.10 -3.10
CA GLY A 73 -4.61 -0.62 -2.19
C GLY A 73 -3.43 0.22 -1.73
N CYS A 74 -2.24 -0.14 -2.17
CA CYS A 74 -0.97 0.43 -1.75
C CYS A 74 -0.88 1.95 -1.95
N HIS A 75 -1.57 2.51 -2.95
CA HIS A 75 -1.63 3.97 -3.16
C HIS A 75 -1.95 4.72 -1.86
N PHE A 76 -2.94 4.26 -1.10
CA PHE A 76 -3.34 4.89 0.18
C PHE A 76 -2.81 4.17 1.41
N SER A 77 -2.67 2.86 1.38
CA SER A 77 -2.18 2.13 2.55
C SER A 77 -0.67 2.24 2.76
N GLY A 78 0.09 2.44 1.68
CA GLY A 78 1.55 2.33 1.66
C GLY A 78 2.06 0.88 1.74
N ILE A 79 1.17 -0.11 1.75
CA ILE A 79 1.54 -1.53 1.88
C ILE A 79 1.05 -2.29 0.64
N PRO A 80 1.92 -3.02 -0.09
CA PRO A 80 1.54 -3.80 -1.26
C PRO A 80 0.43 -4.81 -0.98
N MET A 81 -0.48 -5.00 -1.95
CA MET A 81 -1.64 -5.89 -1.86
C MET A 81 -2.46 -5.72 -0.56
N THR A 82 -2.50 -4.49 -0.03
CA THR A 82 -3.19 -4.18 1.21
C THR A 82 -3.97 -2.88 1.04
N SER A 83 -5.26 -2.89 1.34
CA SER A 83 -6.10 -1.69 1.35
C SER A 83 -6.35 -1.23 2.79
N GLU A 84 -6.68 0.05 2.98
CA GLU A 84 -6.91 0.61 4.32
C GLU A 84 -7.98 -0.14 5.13
N ARG A 85 -8.99 -0.70 4.43
CA ARG A 85 -10.05 -1.49 5.09
C ARG A 85 -9.53 -2.78 5.72
N ILE A 86 -8.41 -3.31 5.24
CA ILE A 86 -7.74 -4.46 5.83
C ILE A 86 -7.23 -4.15 7.24
N PHE A 87 -6.80 -2.93 7.52
CA PHE A 87 -6.30 -2.52 8.83
C PHE A 87 -7.34 -2.79 9.92
N LYS A 88 -8.56 -2.33 9.70
CA LYS A 88 -9.68 -2.55 10.63
C LYS A 88 -10.11 -4.01 10.68
N LYS A 89 -10.22 -4.66 9.50
CA LYS A 89 -10.75 -6.03 9.41
C LYS A 89 -9.87 -7.06 10.14
N TYR A 90 -8.56 -6.87 10.11
CA TYR A 90 -7.59 -7.81 10.69
C TYR A 90 -6.82 -7.22 11.89
N ASN A 91 -7.34 -6.14 12.49
CA ASN A 91 -6.79 -5.51 13.69
C ASN A 91 -5.31 -5.13 13.56
N LEU A 92 -4.92 -4.51 12.44
CA LEU A 92 -3.57 -3.99 12.25
C LEU A 92 -3.47 -2.62 12.93
N HIS A 93 -3.34 -2.64 14.26
CA HIS A 93 -3.43 -1.45 15.10
C HIS A 93 -2.31 -0.42 14.89
N ASP A 94 -1.15 -0.88 14.38
CA ASP A 94 0.00 -0.02 14.10
C ASP A 94 -0.05 0.66 12.72
N MET A 95 -1.19 0.50 11.99
CA MET A 95 -1.39 1.04 10.65
C MET A 95 -2.44 2.13 10.66
N GLU A 96 -2.16 3.23 9.95
CA GLU A 96 -3.05 4.38 9.86
C GLU A 96 -3.53 4.62 8.42
N ARG A 97 -4.69 5.24 8.30
CA ARG A 97 -5.25 5.65 7.02
C ARG A 97 -4.65 6.96 6.55
N SER A 98 -4.27 7.02 5.29
CA SER A 98 -3.82 8.24 4.63
C SER A 98 -4.89 8.90 3.74
N SER A 99 -5.96 8.17 3.38
CA SER A 99 -7.00 8.70 2.50
C SER A 99 -7.97 9.62 3.21
N CYS A 100 -8.49 10.62 2.46
CA CYS A 100 -9.40 11.63 2.97
C CYS A 100 -10.71 11.05 3.50
N LYS A 101 -11.24 11.71 4.55
CA LYS A 101 -12.56 11.38 5.11
C LYS A 101 -13.71 12.11 4.41
N ASP A 102 -13.46 13.29 3.78
CA ASP A 102 -14.51 14.25 3.46
C ASP A 102 -14.66 14.62 1.97
N LYS A 103 -13.73 14.23 1.09
CA LYS A 103 -13.70 14.74 -0.30
C LYS A 103 -14.46 13.94 -1.35
N LEU A 104 -14.96 12.76 -0.99
CA LEU A 104 -15.76 11.94 -1.92
C LEU A 104 -17.22 12.39 -1.91
N LYS A 105 -17.57 13.37 -2.72
CA LYS A 105 -18.87 14.04 -2.71
C LYS A 105 -20.06 13.21 -3.21
N GLU A 106 -19.90 11.97 -3.72
CA GLU A 106 -21.02 11.26 -4.34
C GLU A 106 -21.15 9.77 -4.03
N LYS A 107 -22.42 9.37 -3.76
CA LYS A 107 -23.00 8.02 -3.74
C LYS A 107 -22.69 7.15 -2.50
N ARG A 108 -23.54 6.14 -2.30
CA ARG A 108 -23.51 5.15 -1.21
C ARG A 108 -22.14 4.53 -0.95
N LYS A 109 -21.33 4.31 -2.02
CA LYS A 109 -19.94 3.84 -1.94
C LYS A 109 -19.00 4.87 -1.29
N ALA A 110 -19.21 6.16 -1.56
CA ALA A 110 -18.40 7.24 -0.99
C ALA A 110 -18.47 7.28 0.53
N LYS A 111 -19.66 7.17 1.12
CA LYS A 111 -19.84 7.14 2.60
C LYS A 111 -19.06 6.00 3.27
N THR A 112 -19.01 4.82 2.66
CA THR A 112 -18.27 3.69 3.19
C THR A 112 -16.75 3.88 3.06
N ILE A 113 -16.30 4.46 1.95
CA ILE A 113 -14.88 4.79 1.76
C ILE A 113 -14.46 5.88 2.74
N GLN A 114 -15.26 6.91 2.94
CA GLN A 114 -15.02 7.96 3.93
C GLN A 114 -14.86 7.39 5.34
N ARG A 115 -15.73 6.46 5.74
CA ARG A 115 -15.73 5.88 7.07
C ARG A 115 -14.61 4.84 7.29
N ASP A 116 -14.43 3.92 6.32
CA ASP A 116 -13.63 2.70 6.52
C ASP A 116 -12.41 2.60 5.59
N GLY A 117 -12.20 3.58 4.70
CA GLY A 117 -11.14 3.57 3.69
C GLY A 117 -11.50 2.79 2.42
N PHE A 118 -10.57 2.79 1.49
CA PHE A 118 -10.69 2.05 0.25
C PHE A 118 -10.66 0.53 0.49
N THR A 119 -11.25 -0.23 -0.44
CA THR A 119 -11.18 -1.70 -0.47
C THR A 119 -10.67 -2.14 -1.83
N GLU A 120 -9.70 -3.03 -1.82
CA GLU A 120 -9.12 -3.61 -3.04
C GLU A 120 -9.48 -5.10 -3.12
N PRO A 121 -9.95 -5.60 -4.28
CA PRO A 121 -10.28 -7.02 -4.46
C PRO A 121 -9.09 -7.95 -4.17
N THR A 122 -7.92 -7.65 -4.71
CA THR A 122 -6.70 -8.44 -4.47
C THR A 122 -6.35 -8.49 -2.99
N ALA A 123 -6.35 -7.36 -2.29
CA ALA A 123 -6.10 -7.30 -0.85
C ALA A 123 -7.10 -8.17 -0.08
N THR A 124 -8.38 -8.12 -0.45
CA THR A 124 -9.42 -8.91 0.20
C THR A 124 -9.17 -10.40 0.08
N ILE A 125 -8.80 -10.89 -1.10
CA ILE A 125 -8.52 -12.31 -1.37
C ILE A 125 -7.24 -12.74 -0.64
N VAL A 126 -6.14 -12.00 -0.83
CA VAL A 126 -4.83 -12.32 -0.25
C VAL A 126 -4.91 -12.38 1.27
N TRP A 127 -5.43 -11.34 1.91
CA TRP A 127 -5.53 -11.31 3.38
C TRP A 127 -6.50 -12.36 3.93
N SER A 128 -7.57 -12.68 3.19
CA SER A 128 -8.47 -13.78 3.57
C SER A 128 -7.73 -15.13 3.54
N PHE A 129 -6.95 -15.38 2.50
CA PHE A 129 -6.10 -16.57 2.39
C PHE A 129 -5.07 -16.64 3.52
N LEU A 130 -4.31 -15.56 3.78
CA LEU A 130 -3.30 -15.53 4.83
C LEU A 130 -3.88 -15.81 6.22
N ASN A 131 -5.10 -15.31 6.48
CA ASN A 131 -5.77 -15.51 7.79
C ASN A 131 -6.53 -16.84 7.89
N SER A 132 -6.70 -17.59 6.82
CA SER A 132 -7.37 -18.91 6.85
C SER A 132 -6.46 -20.04 7.36
N SER A 133 -5.15 -19.84 7.33
CA SER A 133 -4.19 -20.86 7.74
C SER A 133 -4.16 -21.03 9.25
N LYS A 134 -4.26 -22.26 9.73
CA LYS A 134 -4.04 -22.63 11.14
C LYS A 134 -2.56 -22.85 11.48
N LYS A 135 -1.70 -23.00 10.47
CA LYS A 135 -0.27 -23.36 10.64
C LYS A 135 0.69 -22.19 10.38
N LEU A 136 0.25 -21.22 9.60
CA LEU A 136 1.07 -20.06 9.20
C LEU A 136 0.48 -18.78 9.78
N LYS A 137 1.36 -17.88 10.18
CA LYS A 137 1.00 -16.53 10.63
C LYS A 137 1.07 -15.57 9.45
N THR A 138 0.29 -14.51 9.46
CA THR A 138 0.37 -13.44 8.45
C THR A 138 1.77 -12.82 8.38
N THR A 139 2.51 -12.82 9.48
CA THR A 139 3.90 -12.37 9.57
C THR A 139 4.92 -13.33 8.96
N ASP A 140 4.54 -14.57 8.61
CA ASP A 140 5.40 -15.48 7.83
C ASP A 140 5.53 -15.05 6.36
N PHE A 141 4.72 -14.08 5.92
CA PHE A 141 4.65 -13.61 4.54
C PHE A 141 5.07 -12.14 4.40
N VAL A 142 5.81 -11.84 3.34
CA VAL A 142 5.94 -10.47 2.80
C VAL A 142 5.13 -10.38 1.52
N LEU A 143 4.31 -9.36 1.41
CA LEU A 143 3.59 -8.98 0.19
C LEU A 143 4.37 -7.87 -0.50
N TRP A 144 4.67 -8.04 -1.78
CA TRP A 144 5.40 -7.05 -2.55
C TRP A 144 4.88 -6.95 -4.00
N ASN A 145 5.23 -5.89 -4.71
CA ASN A 145 4.96 -5.73 -6.13
C ASN A 145 6.28 -5.72 -6.91
N ALA A 146 6.33 -6.40 -8.06
CA ALA A 146 7.50 -6.39 -8.94
C ALA A 146 7.82 -4.96 -9.40
N PHE A 147 6.80 -4.19 -9.80
CA PHE A 147 6.87 -2.76 -9.98
C PHE A 147 6.28 -2.09 -8.73
N PRO A 148 7.06 -1.36 -7.90
CA PRO A 148 6.60 -0.95 -6.58
C PRO A 148 5.65 0.26 -6.59
N PHE A 149 5.55 1.01 -7.69
CA PHE A 149 4.79 2.23 -7.81
C PHE A 149 3.44 2.00 -8.49
N HIS A 150 2.48 2.93 -8.32
CA HIS A 150 1.14 2.80 -8.87
C HIS A 150 1.05 3.45 -10.26
N PRO A 151 1.01 2.66 -11.36
CA PRO A 151 0.81 3.17 -12.70
C PRO A 151 -0.67 3.44 -12.96
N HIS A 152 -0.99 4.64 -13.43
CA HIS A 152 -2.37 5.07 -13.69
C HIS A 152 -2.55 5.60 -15.12
N LYS A 153 -3.77 5.72 -15.59
CA LYS A 153 -4.08 6.34 -16.88
C LYS A 153 -3.84 7.85 -16.79
N LYS A 154 -3.50 8.45 -17.93
CA LYS A 154 -3.34 9.91 -18.04
C LYS A 154 -4.58 10.61 -17.48
N ASP A 155 -4.36 11.64 -16.65
CA ASP A 155 -5.37 12.48 -16.02
C ASP A 155 -6.45 11.72 -15.20
N GLN A 156 -6.18 10.45 -14.83
CA GLN A 156 -7.05 9.59 -14.04
C GLN A 156 -6.28 8.90 -12.94
N LEU A 157 -5.89 9.62 -11.91
CA LEU A 157 -5.08 9.09 -10.81
C LEU A 157 -5.73 7.87 -10.13
N LEU A 158 -7.06 7.86 -9.95
CA LEU A 158 -7.78 6.70 -9.42
C LEU A 158 -8.17 5.70 -10.52
N SER A 159 -7.18 5.26 -11.28
CA SER A 159 -7.31 4.18 -12.26
C SER A 159 -6.10 3.25 -12.19
N ASN A 160 -6.19 2.08 -12.79
CA ASN A 160 -5.08 1.14 -12.90
C ASN A 160 -4.73 0.92 -14.36
N ARG A 161 -3.44 0.71 -14.62
CA ARG A 161 -2.90 0.15 -15.86
C ARG A 161 -1.71 -0.75 -15.55
N LYS A 162 -1.23 -1.49 -16.53
CA LYS A 162 0.03 -2.20 -16.41
C LYS A 162 1.21 -1.22 -16.53
N PRO A 163 2.35 -1.49 -15.85
CA PRO A 163 3.60 -0.81 -16.15
C PRO A 163 3.97 -0.99 -17.63
N VAL A 164 4.57 0.02 -18.21
CA VAL A 164 5.14 -0.06 -19.59
C VAL A 164 6.64 -0.37 -19.52
N GLN A 165 7.21 -0.86 -20.62
CA GLN A 165 8.60 -1.33 -20.66
C GLN A 165 9.60 -0.27 -20.15
N ASN A 166 9.42 0.99 -20.49
CA ASN A 166 10.30 2.07 -20.05
C ASN A 166 10.24 2.38 -18.55
N GLU A 167 9.23 1.89 -17.84
CA GLU A 167 9.08 2.03 -16.39
C GLU A 167 9.74 0.87 -15.63
N LEU A 168 10.07 -0.22 -16.34
CA LEU A 168 10.64 -1.43 -15.76
C LEU A 168 12.18 -1.47 -15.87
N ASN A 169 12.77 -0.53 -16.61
CA ASN A 169 14.21 -0.38 -16.78
C ASN A 169 14.72 0.70 -15.82
#